data_dbb2cfcebcbfee5b64491bbff9388bef
#
_entry.id   dbb2cfcebcbfee5b64491bbff9388bef
#
_cell.length_a   1.000
_cell.length_b   1.000
_cell.length_c   1.000
_cell.angle_alpha   90.00
_cell.angle_beta   90.00
_cell.angle_gamma   90.00
#
_symmetry.space_group_name_H-M   'P 1'
#
loop_
_entity.id
_entity.type
_entity.pdbx_description
1 polymer ?
#
loop_
_entity_poly.entity_id
_entity_poly.type
_entity_poly.pdbx_seq_one_letter_code
_entity_poly.pdbx_strand_id
1 'polypeptide(L)'
;NTIHDYEEGTWTPTFEGTTTNPTVSYTNQTGRYTKVGNLVTLFCQLRTSAASGGSGALMIAGIPFSVSDQSDECGGSVGLVINLTNSAGTDVVQADNGTTKLYVMKNTKNQFHIPTNLTNNTYFRCTIQYTTD
;
A
#
# COMPACT_ATOMS: atom_id res chain seq x y z
N ASN A 1 31.32 -2.91 13.04
CA ASN A 1 30.56 -3.28 11.86
C ASN A 1 29.92 -2.05 11.22
N THR A 2 30.20 -1.87 9.96
CA THR A 2 29.64 -0.78 9.19
C THR A 2 28.45 -1.31 8.39
N ILE A 3 27.32 -0.60 8.44
CA ILE A 3 26.20 -0.91 7.57
C ILE A 3 26.52 -0.32 6.20
N HIS A 4 26.86 -1.19 5.24
CA HIS A 4 27.25 -0.77 3.91
C HIS A 4 26.05 -0.59 2.98
N ASP A 5 24.91 -1.15 3.35
CA ASP A 5 23.78 -1.23 2.46
C ASP A 5 22.56 -0.55 3.10
N TYR A 6 22.74 0.73 3.40
CA TYR A 6 21.69 1.57 3.98
C TYR A 6 21.25 2.60 2.95
N GLU A 7 19.96 2.73 2.79
CA GLU A 7 19.38 3.71 1.86
C GLU A 7 18.08 4.24 2.43
N GLU A 8 17.81 5.51 2.22
CA GLU A 8 16.50 6.09 2.53
C GLU A 8 16.09 7.02 1.41
N GLY A 9 14.79 7.22 1.27
CA GLY A 9 14.26 8.06 0.21
C GLY A 9 12.75 8.18 0.25
N THR A 10 12.21 8.60 -0.89
CA THR A 10 10.78 8.81 -1.07
C THR A 10 10.26 7.98 -2.23
N TRP A 11 8.95 7.78 -2.25
CA TRP A 11 8.24 7.11 -3.34
C TRP A 11 6.85 7.72 -3.44
N THR A 12 6.18 7.49 -4.56
CA THR A 12 4.85 8.05 -4.80
C THR A 12 3.82 6.94 -4.81
N PRO A 13 3.05 6.78 -3.73
CA PRO A 13 1.98 5.78 -3.71
C PRO A 13 0.81 6.19 -4.59
N THR A 14 0.20 5.20 -5.24
CA THR A 14 -1.02 5.37 -6.01
C THR A 14 -1.99 4.23 -5.71
N PHE A 15 -3.29 4.51 -5.76
CA PHE A 15 -4.30 3.46 -5.69
C PHE A 15 -4.49 2.84 -7.07
N GLU A 16 -4.52 1.51 -7.11
CA GLU A 16 -4.77 0.74 -8.33
C GLU A 16 -5.78 -0.38 -8.06
N GLY A 17 -6.28 -0.95 -9.12
CA GLY A 17 -7.11 -2.15 -9.09
C GLY A 17 -6.42 -3.28 -9.82
N THR A 18 -6.65 -4.51 -9.41
CA THR A 18 -6.01 -5.66 -10.05
C THR A 18 -6.54 -5.94 -11.45
N THR A 19 -7.79 -5.55 -11.74
CA THR A 19 -8.40 -5.75 -13.06
C THR A 19 -8.43 -4.45 -13.86
N THR A 20 -8.95 -3.38 -13.26
CA THR A 20 -9.03 -2.06 -13.88
C THR A 20 -8.67 -1.01 -12.85
N ASN A 21 -7.81 -0.06 -13.22
CA ASN A 21 -7.43 1.01 -12.30
C ASN A 21 -8.57 2.01 -12.13
N PRO A 22 -8.78 2.49 -10.89
CA PRO A 22 -9.70 3.61 -10.66
C PRO A 22 -9.11 4.90 -11.20
N THR A 23 -9.98 5.88 -11.45
CA THR A 23 -9.57 7.25 -11.73
C THR A 23 -9.52 7.99 -10.40
N VAL A 24 -8.34 8.40 -9.97
CA VAL A 24 -8.14 8.99 -8.65
C VAL A 24 -7.38 10.30 -8.78
N SER A 25 -7.87 11.33 -8.09
CA SER A 25 -7.14 12.57 -7.86
C SER A 25 -6.79 12.65 -6.38
N TYR A 26 -5.61 13.20 -6.07
CA TYR A 26 -5.07 13.18 -4.72
C TYR A 26 -4.89 14.58 -4.16
N THR A 27 -5.19 14.73 -2.87
CA THR A 27 -4.79 15.89 -2.09
C THR A 27 -3.41 15.66 -1.48
N ASN A 28 -3.07 14.40 -1.18
CA ASN A 28 -1.79 14.02 -0.61
C ASN A 28 -1.37 12.65 -1.14
N GLN A 29 -0.10 12.56 -1.57
CA GLN A 29 0.56 11.32 -1.94
C GLN A 29 1.96 11.38 -1.36
N THR A 30 2.17 10.79 -0.19
CA THR A 30 3.47 10.82 0.48
C THR A 30 3.92 9.41 0.74
N GLY A 31 5.13 9.08 0.29
CA GLY A 31 5.77 7.81 0.59
C GLY A 31 7.20 8.03 1.00
N ARG A 32 7.64 7.30 2.02
CA ARG A 32 9.03 7.29 2.47
C ARG A 32 9.47 5.86 2.67
N TYR A 33 10.76 5.63 2.54
CA TYR A 33 11.30 4.31 2.81
C TYR A 33 12.67 4.40 3.46
N THR A 34 12.99 3.34 4.19
CA THR A 34 14.32 3.04 4.69
C THR A 34 14.64 1.60 4.30
N LYS A 35 15.82 1.37 3.75
CA LYS A 35 16.27 0.04 3.36
C LYS A 35 17.60 -0.26 4.05
N VAL A 36 17.65 -1.41 4.71
CA VAL A 36 18.88 -1.90 5.34
C VAL A 36 19.10 -3.32 4.82
N GLY A 37 20.16 -3.52 4.04
CA GLY A 37 20.34 -4.78 3.35
C GLY A 37 19.16 -5.04 2.41
N ASN A 38 18.48 -6.16 2.62
CA ASN A 38 17.28 -6.51 1.86
C ASN A 38 15.96 -6.18 2.58
N LEU A 39 16.03 -5.57 3.75
CA LEU A 39 14.83 -5.21 4.52
C LEU A 39 14.39 -3.79 4.17
N VAL A 40 13.16 -3.65 3.73
CA VAL A 40 12.55 -2.37 3.37
C VAL A 40 11.45 -2.05 4.36
N THR A 41 11.49 -0.84 4.92
CA THR A 41 10.42 -0.29 5.75
C THR A 41 9.78 0.86 5.01
N LEU A 42 8.47 0.76 4.77
CA LEU A 42 7.71 1.78 4.04
C LEU A 42 6.78 2.54 4.97
N PHE A 43 6.64 3.82 4.69
CA PHE A 43 5.56 4.66 5.19
C PHE A 43 4.79 5.21 4.00
N CYS A 44 3.47 5.21 4.10
CA CYS A 44 2.58 5.66 3.03
C CYS A 44 1.45 6.50 3.61
N GLN A 45 1.15 7.61 2.95
CA GLN A 45 0.02 8.47 3.27
C GLN A 45 -0.66 8.89 1.97
N LEU A 46 -1.93 8.58 1.85
CA LEU A 46 -2.75 8.90 0.68
C LEU A 46 -4.02 9.58 1.11
N ARG A 47 -4.37 10.68 0.44
CA ARG A 47 -5.66 11.32 0.60
C ARG A 47 -6.22 11.65 -0.77
N THR A 48 -7.42 11.16 -1.06
CA THR A 48 -8.07 11.41 -2.33
C THR A 48 -8.86 12.73 -2.29
N SER A 49 -8.95 13.39 -3.43
CA SER A 49 -9.90 14.48 -3.65
C SER A 49 -11.03 14.05 -4.56
N ALA A 50 -10.82 13.02 -5.37
CA ALA A 50 -11.85 12.40 -6.20
C ALA A 50 -11.44 10.96 -6.49
N ALA A 51 -12.41 10.06 -6.55
CA ALA A 51 -12.16 8.67 -6.92
C ALA A 51 -13.39 8.09 -7.58
N SER A 52 -13.21 7.35 -8.67
CA SER A 52 -14.28 6.67 -9.38
C SER A 52 -13.78 5.47 -10.16
N GLY A 53 -14.65 4.48 -10.33
CA GLY A 53 -14.38 3.32 -11.17
C GLY A 53 -13.38 2.34 -10.58
N GLY A 54 -12.82 1.54 -11.47
CA GLY A 54 -11.89 0.49 -11.09
C GLY A 54 -12.59 -0.83 -10.77
N SER A 55 -11.84 -1.92 -10.80
CA SER A 55 -12.35 -3.25 -10.47
C SER A 55 -11.22 -4.17 -10.01
N GLY A 56 -11.63 -5.30 -9.42
CA GLY A 56 -10.71 -6.23 -8.81
C GLY A 56 -10.41 -5.87 -7.36
N ALA A 57 -9.25 -6.26 -6.87
CA ALA A 57 -8.81 -5.91 -5.52
C ALA A 57 -8.14 -4.54 -5.52
N LEU A 58 -8.32 -3.78 -4.44
CA LEU A 58 -7.67 -2.48 -4.27
C LEU A 58 -6.20 -2.71 -3.88
N MET A 59 -5.31 -2.00 -4.57
CA MET A 59 -3.88 -2.07 -4.34
C MET A 59 -3.28 -0.68 -4.18
N ILE A 60 -2.12 -0.62 -3.53
CA ILE A 60 -1.25 0.55 -3.53
C ILE A 60 -0.01 0.17 -4.33
N ALA A 61 0.28 0.97 -5.35
CA ALA A 61 1.39 0.73 -6.26
C ALA A 61 2.49 1.78 -6.10
N GLY A 62 3.63 1.53 -6.73
CA GLY A 62 4.74 2.48 -6.77
C GLY A 62 5.77 2.28 -5.69
N ILE A 63 5.75 1.18 -4.97
CA ILE A 63 6.77 0.92 -3.94
C ILE A 63 8.16 0.83 -4.59
N PRO A 64 9.20 1.30 -3.88
CA PRO A 64 10.51 1.55 -4.52
C PRO A 64 11.29 0.30 -4.88
N PHE A 65 11.01 -0.84 -4.24
CA PHE A 65 11.71 -2.10 -4.48
C PHE A 65 10.70 -3.22 -4.59
N SER A 66 10.94 -4.16 -5.51
CA SER A 66 10.07 -5.33 -5.65
C SER A 66 10.05 -6.16 -4.38
N VAL A 67 8.88 -6.67 -4.05
CA VAL A 67 8.73 -7.62 -2.94
C VAL A 67 9.40 -8.93 -3.34
N SER A 68 10.17 -9.50 -2.41
CA SER A 68 10.84 -10.78 -2.64
C SER A 68 9.83 -11.85 -3.03
N ASP A 69 10.24 -12.71 -3.95
CA ASP A 69 9.45 -13.85 -4.40
C ASP A 69 9.59 -15.07 -3.48
N GLN A 70 10.19 -14.89 -2.32
CA GLN A 70 10.47 -15.95 -1.36
C GLN A 70 9.30 -16.25 -0.42
N SER A 71 8.13 -16.33 -0.95
CA SER A 71 6.94 -16.96 -0.35
C SER A 71 6.37 -16.38 0.95
N ASP A 72 7.00 -15.40 1.56
CA ASP A 72 6.50 -14.86 2.81
C ASP A 72 5.85 -13.50 2.57
N GLU A 73 4.55 -13.53 2.31
CA GLU A 73 3.77 -12.31 2.15
C GLU A 73 3.80 -11.52 3.45
N CYS A 74 4.49 -10.40 3.42
CA CYS A 74 4.62 -9.56 4.60
C CYS A 74 3.39 -8.68 4.76
N GLY A 75 2.87 -8.64 5.97
CA GLY A 75 1.77 -7.78 6.33
C GLY A 75 2.23 -6.51 7.00
N GLY A 76 1.40 -5.48 6.91
CA GLY A 76 1.64 -4.21 7.54
C GLY A 76 0.40 -3.69 8.24
N SER A 77 0.57 -2.64 9.03
CA SER A 77 -0.52 -2.04 9.80
C SER A 77 -1.02 -0.77 9.12
N VAL A 78 -2.32 -0.55 9.27
CA VAL A 78 -2.99 0.66 8.82
C VAL A 78 -3.20 1.54 10.05
N GLY A 79 -2.52 2.68 10.08
CA GLY A 79 -2.57 3.59 11.23
C GLY A 79 -3.77 4.52 11.19
N LEU A 80 -4.33 4.78 10.01
CA LEU A 80 -5.49 5.66 9.86
C LEU A 80 -6.25 5.31 8.60
N VAL A 81 -7.57 5.17 8.74
CA VAL A 81 -8.50 5.05 7.61
C VAL A 81 -9.68 5.97 7.88
N ILE A 82 -9.97 6.87 6.96
CA ILE A 82 -11.15 7.73 7.01
C ILE A 82 -11.85 7.65 5.66
N ASN A 83 -13.17 7.48 5.69
CA ASN A 83 -14.02 7.51 4.50
C ASN A 83 -13.67 6.46 3.44
N LEU A 84 -13.20 5.31 3.86
CA LEU A 84 -13.10 4.14 2.99
C LEU A 84 -14.33 3.28 3.22
N THR A 85 -15.13 3.10 2.19
CA THR A 85 -16.38 2.35 2.27
C THR A 85 -16.09 0.91 2.68
N ASN A 86 -16.92 0.36 3.55
CA ASN A 86 -16.79 -1.00 4.10
C ASN A 86 -15.56 -1.23 4.99
N SER A 87 -14.87 -0.16 5.40
CA SER A 87 -13.83 -0.29 6.41
C SER A 87 -14.46 -0.47 7.78
N ALA A 88 -13.97 -1.46 8.52
CA ALA A 88 -14.38 -1.71 9.90
C ALA A 88 -13.36 -1.18 10.90
N GLY A 89 -12.36 -0.43 10.44
CA GLY A 89 -11.29 0.08 11.29
C GLY A 89 -10.20 -0.95 11.61
N THR A 90 -10.25 -2.10 10.97
CA THR A 90 -9.29 -3.20 11.17
C THR A 90 -8.60 -3.58 9.86
N ASP A 91 -8.44 -2.62 8.96
CA ASP A 91 -7.80 -2.87 7.67
C ASP A 91 -6.31 -3.12 7.84
N VAL A 92 -5.75 -3.88 6.91
CA VAL A 92 -4.33 -4.20 6.87
C VAL A 92 -3.83 -4.05 5.44
N VAL A 93 -2.53 -3.94 5.27
CA VAL A 93 -1.88 -4.02 3.96
C VAL A 93 -1.03 -5.28 3.91
N GLN A 94 -0.88 -5.82 2.71
CA GLN A 94 -0.11 -7.05 2.50
C GLN A 94 0.72 -6.89 1.23
N ALA A 95 2.02 -7.20 1.33
CA ALA A 95 2.91 -7.15 0.19
C ALA A 95 2.57 -8.27 -0.80
N ASP A 96 2.58 -7.94 -2.08
CA ASP A 96 2.31 -8.90 -3.14
C ASP A 96 3.65 -9.40 -3.70
N ASN A 97 3.96 -10.67 -3.44
CA ASN A 97 5.24 -11.28 -3.78
C ASN A 97 5.57 -11.10 -5.27
N GLY A 98 6.81 -10.73 -5.55
CA GLY A 98 7.30 -10.57 -6.92
C GLY A 98 6.83 -9.30 -7.61
N THR A 99 6.18 -8.39 -6.92
CA THR A 99 5.63 -7.16 -7.50
C THR A 99 6.10 -5.91 -6.77
N THR A 100 5.69 -4.75 -7.27
CA THR A 100 5.89 -3.46 -6.62
C THR A 100 4.57 -2.93 -6.07
N LYS A 101 3.73 -3.79 -5.52
CA LYS A 101 2.38 -3.44 -5.08
C LYS A 101 2.05 -4.04 -3.72
N LEU A 102 1.12 -3.37 -3.04
CA LEU A 102 0.52 -3.83 -1.78
C LEU A 102 -0.98 -4.01 -1.97
N TYR A 103 -1.52 -5.08 -1.40
CA TYR A 103 -2.98 -5.23 -1.29
C TYR A 103 -3.50 -4.43 -0.11
N VAL A 104 -4.69 -3.85 -0.26
CA VAL A 104 -5.46 -3.25 0.85
C VAL A 104 -6.55 -4.23 1.23
N MET A 105 -6.46 -4.77 2.44
CA MET A 105 -7.30 -5.87 2.88
C MET A 105 -8.13 -5.50 4.09
N LYS A 106 -9.29 -6.14 4.19
CA LYS A 106 -10.07 -6.16 5.42
C LYS A 106 -9.54 -7.27 6.31
N ASN A 107 -9.36 -7.01 7.59
CA ASN A 107 -8.86 -8.02 8.52
C ASN A 107 -9.96 -8.99 8.95
N THR A 108 -10.77 -9.44 8.00
CA THR A 108 -11.81 -10.43 8.21
C THR A 108 -11.82 -11.39 7.02
N LYS A 109 -11.48 -12.65 7.27
CA LYS A 109 -11.60 -13.74 6.30
C LYS A 109 -10.89 -13.49 4.96
N ASN A 110 -9.70 -12.89 4.98
CA ASN A 110 -8.88 -12.66 3.78
C ASN A 110 -9.63 -11.91 2.66
N GLN A 111 -10.44 -10.94 3.02
CA GLN A 111 -11.17 -10.14 2.04
C GLN A 111 -10.37 -8.92 1.62
N PHE A 112 -10.35 -8.66 0.32
CA PHE A 112 -9.75 -7.45 -0.23
C PHE A 112 -10.75 -6.32 -0.27
N HIS A 113 -10.29 -5.09 -0.05
CA HIS A 113 -11.05 -3.94 -0.48
C HIS A 113 -11.11 -3.90 -2.01
N ILE A 114 -12.07 -3.21 -2.57
CA ILE A 114 -12.21 -3.01 -4.01
C ILE A 114 -12.07 -1.52 -4.32
N PRO A 115 -11.65 -1.15 -5.55
CA PRO A 115 -11.42 0.26 -5.88
C PRO A 115 -12.63 1.16 -5.67
N THR A 116 -13.84 0.66 -5.88
CA THR A 116 -15.06 1.44 -5.68
C THR A 116 -15.37 1.73 -4.20
N ASN A 117 -14.60 1.17 -3.27
CA ASN A 117 -14.68 1.57 -1.85
C ASN A 117 -14.03 2.93 -1.60
N LEU A 118 -13.16 3.40 -2.51
CA LEU A 118 -12.60 4.74 -2.42
C LEU A 118 -13.68 5.80 -2.58
N THR A 119 -13.54 6.88 -1.83
CA THR A 119 -14.45 8.02 -1.91
C THR A 119 -13.69 9.28 -2.34
N ASN A 120 -14.40 10.38 -2.52
CA ASN A 120 -13.76 11.65 -2.86
C ASN A 120 -12.97 12.27 -1.69
N ASN A 121 -12.91 11.60 -0.56
CA ASN A 121 -12.17 12.08 0.62
C ASN A 121 -11.69 10.92 1.47
N THR A 122 -11.18 9.88 0.85
CA THR A 122 -10.55 8.77 1.56
C THR A 122 -9.18 9.22 2.07
N TYR A 123 -8.92 9.00 3.33
CA TYR A 123 -7.62 9.24 3.96
C TYR A 123 -7.08 7.90 4.43
N PHE A 124 -5.87 7.56 4.00
CA PHE A 124 -5.26 6.25 4.27
C PHE A 124 -3.79 6.42 4.64
N ARG A 125 -3.38 5.78 5.72
CA ARG A 125 -2.01 5.82 6.20
C ARG A 125 -1.58 4.44 6.65
N CYS A 126 -0.46 3.95 6.15
CA CYS A 126 0.03 2.62 6.52
C CYS A 126 1.54 2.58 6.66
N THR A 127 2.01 1.55 7.34
CA THR A 127 3.42 1.18 7.42
C THR A 127 3.54 -0.33 7.17
N ILE A 128 4.62 -0.73 6.51
CA ILE A 128 4.87 -2.13 6.23
C ILE A 128 6.38 -2.37 6.13
N GLN A 129 6.80 -3.55 6.55
CA GLN A 129 8.14 -4.05 6.28
C GLN A 129 8.05 -5.26 5.37
N TYR A 130 8.96 -5.33 4.41
CA TYR A 130 9.06 -6.48 3.53
C TYR A 130 10.52 -6.67 3.11
N THR A 131 10.82 -7.81 2.53
CA THR A 131 12.16 -8.06 1.99
C THR A 131 12.14 -7.94 0.47
N THR A 132 13.25 -7.47 -0.08
CA THR A 132 13.48 -7.39 -1.53
C THR A 132 14.65 -8.31 -1.89
N ASP A 133 14.67 -8.81 -3.11
CA ASP A 133 15.75 -9.67 -3.60
C ASP A 133 17.00 -8.88 -3.97
#